data_264b41525f0184d3fe5fc21c61ca0ed7
#
_entry.id   264b41525f0184d3fe5fc21c61ca0ed7
#
_cell.length_a   1.000
_cell.length_b   1.000
_cell.length_c   1.000
_cell.angle_alpha   90.00
_cell.angle_beta   90.00
_cell.angle_gamma   90.00
#
_symmetry.space_group_name_H-M   'P 1'
#
loop_
_entity.id
_entity.type
_entity.pdbx_description
1 polymer ?
#
loop_
_entity_poly.entity_id
_entity_poly.type
_entity_poly.pdbx_seq_one_letter_code
_entity_poly.pdbx_strand_id
1 'polypeptide(L)'
;MKHHQLPIKLFVLNNGGYLSIRATQSNFFGRLTGSSPESGISFPDFVKVGCAYGIPSVRIERAADMSQVQAALEQPGPTLTEVMLDPAQEFEPRLKSKQLPDGKIVTPSLEDMYPFLDAEEMAANTIKDS
;
A
#
# COMPACT_ATOMS: atom_id res chain seq x y z
N MET A 1 -8.68 -20.76 4.73
CA MET A 1 -9.73 -19.76 4.97
C MET A 1 -11.12 -20.38 4.77
N LYS A 2 -11.61 -20.63 3.56
CA LYS A 2 -12.98 -21.13 3.30
C LYS A 2 -13.26 -22.48 3.95
N HIS A 3 -12.41 -23.49 3.74
CA HIS A 3 -12.60 -24.85 4.29
C HIS A 3 -12.79 -24.87 5.82
N HIS A 4 -11.99 -24.08 6.54
CA HIS A 4 -12.04 -24.02 8.01
C HIS A 4 -13.00 -22.93 8.53
N GLN A 5 -13.77 -22.28 7.68
CA GLN A 5 -14.71 -21.21 8.05
C GLN A 5 -14.06 -20.10 8.90
N LEU A 6 -12.78 -19.81 8.66
CA LEU A 6 -12.06 -18.81 9.44
C LEU A 6 -12.66 -17.41 9.19
N PRO A 7 -12.95 -16.62 10.23
CA PRO A 7 -13.57 -15.29 10.10
C PRO A 7 -12.55 -14.22 9.66
N ILE A 8 -11.79 -14.53 8.61
CA ILE A 8 -10.75 -13.64 8.09
C ILE A 8 -11.37 -12.62 7.15
N LYS A 9 -11.10 -11.35 7.39
CA LYS A 9 -11.46 -10.23 6.53
C LYS A 9 -10.25 -9.84 5.69
N LEU A 10 -10.27 -10.20 4.40
CA LEU A 10 -9.18 -9.93 3.48
C LEU A 10 -9.46 -8.62 2.74
N PHE A 11 -8.58 -7.63 2.92
CA PHE A 11 -8.61 -6.39 2.16
C PHE A 11 -7.46 -6.40 1.14
N VAL A 12 -7.81 -6.28 -0.13
CA VAL A 12 -6.86 -6.15 -1.23
C VAL A 12 -6.78 -4.68 -1.62
N LEU A 13 -5.68 -4.03 -1.30
CA LEU A 13 -5.42 -2.64 -1.71
C LEU A 13 -4.90 -2.64 -3.14
N ASN A 14 -5.81 -2.44 -4.09
CA ASN A 14 -5.50 -2.52 -5.52
C ASN A 14 -5.14 -1.15 -6.09
N ASN A 15 -3.84 -0.91 -6.24
CA ASN A 15 -3.26 0.26 -6.88
C ASN A 15 -2.77 0.00 -8.32
N GLY A 16 -3.25 -1.08 -8.94
CA GLY A 16 -2.87 -1.45 -10.30
C GLY A 16 -1.40 -1.86 -10.47
N GLY A 17 -0.67 -2.16 -9.39
CA GLY A 17 0.74 -2.51 -9.53
C GLY A 17 1.46 -2.82 -8.22
N TYR A 18 2.77 -2.95 -8.30
CA TYR A 18 3.67 -3.13 -7.17
C TYR A 18 4.30 -1.78 -6.78
N LEU A 19 3.70 -1.10 -5.80
CA LEU A 19 4.08 0.27 -5.43
C LEU A 19 5.56 0.40 -5.05
N SER A 20 6.09 -0.48 -4.20
CA SER A 20 7.49 -0.43 -3.77
C SER A 20 8.46 -0.64 -4.94
N ILE A 21 8.11 -1.55 -5.87
CA ILE A 21 8.92 -1.79 -7.07
C ILE A 21 8.88 -0.56 -7.98
N ARG A 22 7.70 0.02 -8.24
CA ARG A 22 7.57 1.26 -9.02
C ARG A 22 8.39 2.39 -8.41
N ALA A 23 8.26 2.62 -7.11
CA ALA A 23 9.00 3.67 -6.42
C ALA A 23 10.51 3.51 -6.55
N THR A 24 11.02 2.30 -6.33
CA THR A 24 12.44 2.00 -6.48
C THR A 24 12.90 2.20 -7.93
N GLN A 25 12.15 1.67 -8.89
CA GLN A 25 12.50 1.77 -10.30
C GLN A 25 12.47 3.22 -10.81
N SER A 26 11.47 4.00 -10.41
CA SER A 26 11.37 5.42 -10.75
C SER A 26 12.50 6.24 -10.15
N ASN A 27 12.82 6.00 -8.87
CA ASN A 27 13.82 6.79 -8.16
C ASN A 27 15.26 6.55 -8.65
N PHE A 28 15.58 5.31 -9.04
CA PHE A 28 16.97 4.94 -9.34
C PHE A 28 17.24 4.66 -10.82
N PHE A 29 16.23 4.24 -11.58
CA PHE A 29 16.44 3.77 -12.96
C PHE A 29 15.69 4.57 -14.01
N GLY A 30 14.71 5.39 -13.62
CA GLY A 30 13.89 6.16 -14.56
C GLY A 30 13.09 5.30 -15.56
N ARG A 31 12.99 3.99 -15.32
CA ARG A 31 12.34 3.02 -16.19
C ARG A 31 11.57 2.00 -15.36
N LEU A 32 10.33 1.72 -15.76
CA LEU A 32 9.48 0.70 -15.14
C LEU A 32 9.56 -0.61 -15.94
N THR A 33 9.63 -1.74 -15.21
CA THR A 33 9.59 -3.09 -15.78
C THR A 33 8.89 -4.03 -14.81
N GLY A 34 7.80 -4.68 -15.25
CA GLY A 34 7.07 -5.67 -14.45
C GLY A 34 6.47 -5.13 -13.15
N SER A 35 6.10 -3.85 -13.10
CA SER A 35 5.58 -3.19 -11.89
C SER A 35 4.16 -2.65 -12.04
N SER A 36 3.64 -2.56 -13.26
CA SER A 36 2.29 -2.12 -13.62
C SER A 36 1.85 -2.75 -14.95
N PRO A 37 0.58 -2.66 -15.34
CA PRO A 37 0.11 -3.19 -16.63
C PRO A 37 0.89 -2.64 -17.82
N GLU A 38 1.21 -1.35 -17.81
CA GLU A 38 1.98 -0.68 -18.87
C GLU A 38 3.43 -1.19 -18.95
N SER A 39 3.94 -1.74 -17.85
CA SER A 39 5.30 -2.29 -17.74
C SER A 39 5.38 -3.81 -17.83
N GLY A 40 4.27 -4.49 -18.18
CA GLY A 40 4.27 -5.90 -18.60
C GLY A 40 3.74 -6.89 -17.57
N ILE A 41 2.86 -6.49 -16.64
CA ILE A 41 2.15 -7.40 -15.73
C ILE A 41 0.65 -7.27 -15.88
N SER A 42 -0.09 -8.26 -15.37
CA SER A 42 -1.55 -8.19 -15.25
C SER A 42 -2.01 -8.72 -13.90
N PHE A 43 -3.15 -8.25 -13.46
CA PHE A 43 -3.78 -8.68 -12.22
C PHE A 43 -5.14 -9.30 -12.52
N PRO A 44 -5.56 -10.31 -11.74
CA PRO A 44 -6.90 -10.83 -11.85
C PRO A 44 -7.92 -9.82 -11.32
N ASP A 45 -9.17 -10.03 -11.68
CA ASP A 45 -10.29 -9.43 -10.96
C ASP A 45 -10.43 -10.14 -9.60
N PHE A 46 -10.02 -9.48 -8.52
CA PHE A 46 -9.98 -10.09 -7.19
C PHE A 46 -11.35 -10.43 -6.65
N VAL A 47 -12.40 -9.69 -7.03
CA VAL A 47 -13.79 -10.02 -6.67
C VAL A 47 -14.19 -11.34 -7.33
N LYS A 48 -13.89 -11.52 -8.61
CA LYS A 48 -14.17 -12.81 -9.30
C LYS A 48 -13.37 -13.95 -8.70
N VAL A 49 -12.13 -13.73 -8.32
CA VAL A 49 -11.32 -14.74 -7.61
C VAL A 49 -11.98 -15.15 -6.30
N GLY A 50 -12.38 -14.19 -5.48
CA GLY A 50 -13.07 -14.48 -4.23
C GLY A 50 -14.38 -15.24 -4.44
N CYS A 51 -15.19 -14.81 -5.41
CA CYS A 51 -16.43 -15.49 -5.78
C CYS A 51 -16.19 -16.93 -6.25
N ALA A 52 -15.13 -17.19 -7.03
CA ALA A 52 -14.79 -18.53 -7.49
C ALA A 52 -14.48 -19.49 -6.32
N TYR A 53 -13.95 -18.97 -5.21
CA TYR A 53 -13.76 -19.72 -3.97
C TYR A 53 -15.00 -19.72 -3.06
N GLY A 54 -16.13 -19.16 -3.49
CA GLY A 54 -17.35 -19.02 -2.68
C GLY A 54 -17.14 -18.12 -1.46
N ILE A 55 -16.30 -17.13 -1.56
CA ILE A 55 -16.07 -16.11 -0.53
C ILE A 55 -16.85 -14.86 -0.94
N PRO A 56 -17.73 -14.33 -0.07
CA PRO A 56 -18.41 -13.06 -0.31
C PRO A 56 -17.37 -11.97 -0.59
N SER A 57 -17.51 -11.31 -1.74
CA SER A 57 -16.50 -10.37 -2.24
C SER A 57 -17.16 -9.10 -2.75
N VAL A 58 -16.54 -7.95 -2.46
CA VAL A 58 -17.03 -6.62 -2.84
C VAL A 58 -15.86 -5.74 -3.28
N ARG A 59 -16.15 -4.77 -4.16
CA ARG A 59 -15.18 -3.75 -4.59
C ARG A 59 -15.62 -2.39 -4.07
N ILE A 60 -14.69 -1.66 -3.49
CA ILE A 60 -14.82 -0.28 -3.04
C ILE A 60 -14.08 0.61 -4.02
N GLU A 61 -14.79 1.48 -4.72
CA GLU A 61 -14.22 2.38 -5.73
C GLU A 61 -14.22 3.84 -5.27
N ARG A 62 -15.11 4.19 -4.34
CA ARG A 62 -15.32 5.57 -3.91
C ARG A 62 -15.56 5.65 -2.41
N ALA A 63 -15.33 6.82 -1.83
CA ALA A 63 -15.64 7.08 -0.42
C ALA A 63 -17.12 6.83 -0.07
N ALA A 64 -18.04 7.05 -1.02
CA ALA A 64 -19.45 6.75 -0.83
C ALA A 64 -19.75 5.25 -0.59
N ASP A 65 -18.84 4.37 -1.00
CA ASP A 65 -19.01 2.92 -0.87
C ASP A 65 -18.50 2.38 0.50
N MET A 66 -18.02 3.25 1.39
CA MET A 66 -17.40 2.86 2.68
C MET A 66 -18.36 2.11 3.62
N SER A 67 -19.66 2.28 3.49
CA SER A 67 -20.64 1.48 4.23
C SER A 67 -20.53 -0.03 3.97
N GLN A 68 -20.03 -0.42 2.80
CA GLN A 68 -19.80 -1.82 2.43
C GLN A 68 -18.62 -2.42 3.22
N VAL A 69 -17.67 -1.60 3.69
CA VAL A 69 -16.58 -2.05 4.58
C VAL A 69 -17.17 -2.53 5.91
N GLN A 70 -18.06 -1.73 6.50
CA GLN A 70 -18.73 -2.11 7.74
C GLN A 70 -19.50 -3.42 7.57
N ALA A 71 -20.27 -3.54 6.49
CA ALA A 71 -21.01 -4.76 6.18
C ALA A 71 -20.08 -5.98 6.00
N ALA A 72 -18.93 -5.81 5.35
CA ALA A 72 -17.94 -6.88 5.19
C ALA A 72 -17.30 -7.30 6.53
N LEU A 73 -17.06 -6.35 7.44
CA LEU A 73 -16.52 -6.62 8.77
C LEU A 73 -17.51 -7.40 9.65
N GLU A 74 -18.80 -7.07 9.57
CA GLU A 74 -19.86 -7.67 10.37
C GLU A 74 -20.32 -9.03 9.84
N GLN A 75 -20.09 -9.31 8.55
CA GLN A 75 -20.54 -10.56 7.94
C GLN A 75 -19.84 -11.78 8.57
N PRO A 76 -20.59 -12.83 8.96
CA PRO A 76 -19.98 -14.06 9.47
C PRO A 76 -19.08 -14.74 8.44
N GLY A 77 -17.98 -15.35 8.91
CA GLY A 77 -17.03 -16.09 8.06
C GLY A 77 -16.08 -15.19 7.26
N PRO A 78 -15.41 -15.76 6.24
CA PRO A 78 -14.43 -15.03 5.44
C PRO A 78 -15.10 -14.06 4.45
N THR A 79 -14.49 -12.90 4.26
CA THR A 79 -14.86 -11.93 3.21
C THR A 79 -13.63 -11.45 2.47
N LEU A 80 -13.80 -11.01 1.22
CA LEU A 80 -12.77 -10.31 0.45
C LEU A 80 -13.31 -8.94 0.03
N THR A 81 -12.58 -7.90 0.37
CA THR A 81 -12.88 -6.53 -0.03
C THR A 81 -11.73 -5.98 -0.85
N GLU A 82 -11.98 -5.73 -2.13
CA GLU A 82 -11.02 -5.05 -3.00
C GLU A 82 -11.23 -3.54 -2.89
N VAL A 83 -10.20 -2.83 -2.46
CA VAL A 83 -10.20 -1.36 -2.34
C VAL A 83 -9.37 -0.80 -3.48
N MET A 84 -10.02 -0.07 -4.38
CA MET A 84 -9.34 0.59 -5.49
C MET A 84 -8.61 1.84 -4.99
N LEU A 85 -7.32 1.91 -5.24
CA LEU A 85 -6.47 3.04 -4.88
C LEU A 85 -5.99 3.76 -6.14
N ASP A 86 -5.70 5.05 -6.00
CA ASP A 86 -5.00 5.78 -7.06
C ASP A 86 -3.60 5.17 -7.27
N PRO A 87 -3.27 4.72 -8.50
CA PRO A 87 -1.95 4.19 -8.80
C PRO A 87 -0.80 5.15 -8.51
N ALA A 88 -1.06 6.46 -8.49
CA ALA A 88 -0.08 7.49 -8.19
C ALA A 88 0.06 7.78 -6.68
N GLN A 89 -0.85 7.26 -5.85
CA GLN A 89 -0.79 7.47 -4.40
C GLN A 89 0.42 6.76 -3.81
N GLU A 90 1.30 7.51 -3.18
CA GLU A 90 2.41 6.97 -2.41
C GLU A 90 2.01 6.70 -0.95
N PHE A 91 2.71 5.78 -0.31
CA PHE A 91 2.60 5.60 1.14
C PHE A 91 3.51 6.59 1.86
N GLU A 92 2.94 7.36 2.77
CA GLU A 92 3.66 8.31 3.61
C GLU A 92 3.12 8.24 5.06
N PRO A 93 4.01 8.35 6.05
CA PRO A 93 5.46 8.50 5.96
C PRO A 93 6.16 7.20 5.53
N ARG A 94 7.36 7.32 4.89
CA ARG A 94 8.15 6.16 4.45
C ARG A 94 9.65 6.40 4.58
N LEU A 95 10.41 5.34 4.69
CA LEU A 95 11.86 5.42 4.53
C LEU A 95 12.18 5.78 3.08
N LYS A 96 12.95 6.84 2.91
CA LYS A 96 13.45 7.32 1.62
C LYS A 96 14.88 7.77 1.77
N SER A 97 15.78 7.27 0.91
CA SER A 97 17.17 7.73 0.91
C SER A 97 17.24 9.23 0.56
N LYS A 98 18.11 9.94 1.24
CA LYS A 98 18.44 11.36 0.99
C LYS A 98 19.74 11.44 0.18
N GLN A 99 19.79 12.35 -0.78
CA GLN A 99 21.04 12.73 -1.41
C GLN A 99 21.58 13.99 -0.71
N LEU A 100 22.77 13.86 -0.16
CA LEU A 100 23.48 14.98 0.48
C LEU A 100 24.06 15.94 -0.57
N PRO A 101 24.41 17.19 -0.19
CA PRO A 101 24.98 18.18 -1.12
C PRO A 101 26.29 17.72 -1.79
N ASP A 102 27.02 16.80 -1.16
CA ASP A 102 28.24 16.16 -1.71
C ASP A 102 27.95 15.03 -2.69
N GLY A 103 26.66 14.75 -2.99
CA GLY A 103 26.21 13.70 -3.87
C GLY A 103 26.09 12.32 -3.22
N LYS A 104 26.50 12.15 -1.96
CA LYS A 104 26.39 10.89 -1.23
C LYS A 104 24.92 10.57 -0.91
N ILE A 105 24.54 9.32 -1.13
CA ILE A 105 23.22 8.80 -0.77
C ILE A 105 23.31 8.19 0.63
N VAL A 106 22.42 8.64 1.53
CA VAL A 106 22.29 8.12 2.88
C VAL A 106 20.87 7.64 3.12
N THR A 107 20.73 6.56 3.88
CA THR A 107 19.43 6.10 4.38
C THR A 107 19.29 6.63 5.80
N PRO A 108 18.29 7.48 6.09
CA PRO A 108 18.07 7.99 7.44
C PRO A 108 17.55 6.90 8.38
N SER A 109 17.50 7.22 9.68
CA SER A 109 16.92 6.35 10.69
C SER A 109 15.39 6.24 10.54
N LEU A 110 14.77 5.31 11.28
CA LEU A 110 13.32 5.11 11.26
C LEU A 110 12.55 6.33 11.80
N GLU A 111 13.20 7.17 12.58
CA GLU A 111 12.59 8.39 13.11
C GLU A 111 12.55 9.52 12.07
N ASP A 112 13.41 9.48 11.05
CA ASP A 112 13.54 10.51 10.03
C ASP A 112 13.01 10.02 8.68
N MET A 113 11.70 9.85 8.61
CA MET A 113 11.00 9.38 7.41
C MET A 113 10.60 10.52 6.47
N TYR A 114 10.42 10.19 5.18
CA TYR A 114 9.85 11.13 4.20
C TYR A 114 8.32 11.25 4.38
N PRO A 115 7.75 12.48 4.32
CA PRO A 115 8.39 13.78 4.09
C PRO A 115 9.29 14.19 5.26
N PHE A 116 10.53 14.61 4.92
CA PHE A 116 11.54 14.90 5.92
C PHE A 116 11.23 16.20 6.67
N LEU A 117 11.34 16.16 7.99
CA LEU A 117 11.30 17.34 8.82
C LEU A 117 12.60 18.14 8.68
N ASP A 118 12.56 19.43 8.98
CA ASP A 118 13.79 20.18 9.15
C ASP A 118 14.53 19.77 10.45
N ALA A 119 15.78 20.17 10.58
CA ALA A 119 16.63 19.70 11.68
C ALA A 119 16.14 20.18 13.07
N GLU A 120 15.51 21.35 13.16
CA GLU A 120 15.00 21.92 14.41
C GLU A 120 13.73 21.17 14.84
N GLU A 121 12.79 20.99 13.92
CA GLU A 121 11.56 20.23 14.16
C GLU A 121 11.87 18.76 14.49
N MET A 122 12.81 18.14 13.79
CA MET A 122 13.24 16.78 14.07
C MET A 122 13.81 16.66 15.49
N ALA A 123 14.70 17.58 15.89
CA ALA A 123 15.30 17.58 17.22
C ALA A 123 14.27 17.83 18.35
N ALA A 124 13.24 18.62 18.09
CA ALA A 124 12.16 18.91 19.04
C ALA A 124 11.24 17.70 19.26
N ASN A 125 11.06 16.86 18.23
CA ASN A 125 10.16 15.70 18.27
C ASN A 125 10.87 14.36 18.57
N THR A 126 12.20 14.33 18.57
CA THR A 126 12.95 13.12 18.92
C THR A 126 12.89 12.86 20.43
N ILE A 127 12.45 11.64 20.80
CA ILE A 127 12.48 11.20 22.19
C ILE A 127 13.94 11.02 22.60
N LYS A 128 14.35 11.76 23.64
CA LYS A 128 15.68 11.59 24.23
C LYS A 128 15.61 10.49 25.28
N ASP A 129 16.41 9.46 25.12
CA ASP A 129 16.58 8.45 26.17
C ASP A 129 17.08 9.15 27.44
N SER A 130 16.36 8.97 28.53
CA SER A 130 16.67 9.51 29.85
C SER A 130 17.63 8.61 30.63
#